data_8d4d02da454c483d63212c971aee8946
#
_entry.id   8d4d02da454c483d63212c971aee8946
#
_cell.length_a   1.000
_cell.length_b   1.000
_cell.length_c   1.000
_cell.angle_alpha   90.00
_cell.angle_beta   90.00
_cell.angle_gamma   90.00
#
_symmetry.space_group_name_H-M   'P 1'
#
loop_
_entity.id
_entity.type
_entity.pdbx_description
1 polymer ?
#
loop_
_entity_poly.entity_id
_entity_poly.type
_entity_poly.pdbx_seq_one_letter_code
_entity_poly.pdbx_strand_id
1 'polypeptide(L)'
;AELQASERAAERQVTSLGARIDALAVGMERKDGAAWLVENHSGVGLFGTIAKLVKVHRGYEAALAAVLGAAADAVAADDSAAAASALNTLKRADGGQATIVLGDWPQTAQAPTSGLPPGALWAIELIDAPPRLQGAMAALLSRVAVVDDLAAGIELVSARPDLRAVTIDGDLTGAGWVSGGSDRKPSTLEIASEIDKAKADLLVAEKQAVELTAALAGAVDEQRSRQESAEHALAALNESDAAISAVYEQLGRLGQEARSADADWRRQLGQREELENSRTQVVEALTALD
;
A
#
# COMPACT_ATOMS: atom_id res chain seq x y z
N ALA A 1 4.69 12.20 16.06
CA ALA A 1 3.61 11.28 16.51
C ALA A 1 2.71 10.85 15.35
N GLU A 2 2.11 11.77 14.58
CA GLU A 2 1.19 11.44 13.46
C GLU A 2 1.91 10.66 12.34
N LEU A 3 3.08 11.11 11.87
CA LEU A 3 3.88 10.40 10.87
C LEU A 3 4.25 8.98 11.29
N GLN A 4 4.61 8.77 12.56
CA GLN A 4 4.89 7.43 13.10
C GLN A 4 3.64 6.53 13.12
N ALA A 5 2.48 7.11 13.43
CA ALA A 5 1.23 6.38 13.40
C ALA A 5 0.85 5.96 11.96
N SER A 6 1.04 6.86 11.01
CA SER A 6 0.78 6.62 9.58
C SER A 6 1.73 5.57 8.99
N GLU A 7 3.02 5.66 9.31
CA GLU A 7 4.03 4.68 8.87
C GLU A 7 3.67 3.26 9.40
N ARG A 8 3.39 3.12 10.70
CA ARG A 8 2.98 1.84 11.30
C ARG A 8 1.66 1.32 10.73
N ALA A 9 0.74 2.21 10.32
CA ALA A 9 -0.49 1.80 9.66
C ALA A 9 -0.23 1.25 8.26
N ALA A 10 0.65 1.89 7.48
CA ALA A 10 1.06 1.42 6.17
C ALA A 10 1.79 0.06 6.23
N GLU A 11 2.71 -0.12 7.17
CA GLU A 11 3.39 -1.41 7.39
C GLU A 11 2.41 -2.54 7.75
N ARG A 12 1.43 -2.26 8.62
CA ARG A 12 0.38 -3.24 8.92
C ARG A 12 -0.45 -3.59 7.71
N GLN A 13 -0.74 -2.62 6.85
CA GLN A 13 -1.48 -2.85 5.61
C GLN A 13 -0.69 -3.75 4.65
N VAL A 14 0.60 -3.49 4.46
CA VAL A 14 1.52 -4.35 3.66
C VAL A 14 1.50 -5.77 4.21
N THR A 15 1.70 -5.95 5.52
CA THR A 15 1.69 -7.28 6.16
C THR A 15 0.34 -7.99 6.00
N SER A 16 -0.76 -7.27 6.17
CA SER A 16 -2.11 -7.83 6.03
C SER A 16 -2.41 -8.27 4.60
N LEU A 17 -2.02 -7.46 3.60
CA LEU A 17 -2.20 -7.81 2.18
C LEU A 17 -1.34 -9.00 1.78
N GLY A 18 -0.09 -9.07 2.25
CA GLY A 18 0.79 -10.22 2.04
C GLY A 18 0.18 -11.50 2.61
N ALA A 19 -0.27 -11.48 3.87
CA ALA A 19 -0.92 -12.63 4.51
C ALA A 19 -2.22 -13.04 3.78
N ARG A 20 -2.98 -12.07 3.25
CA ARG A 20 -4.18 -12.35 2.45
C ARG A 20 -3.83 -13.07 1.15
N ILE A 21 -2.78 -12.63 0.45
CA ILE A 21 -2.31 -13.27 -0.78
C ILE A 21 -1.89 -14.71 -0.50
N ASP A 22 -1.11 -14.94 0.57
CA ASP A 22 -0.67 -16.28 0.96
C ASP A 22 -1.85 -17.20 1.31
N ALA A 23 -2.82 -16.71 2.07
CA ALA A 23 -4.02 -17.46 2.41
C ALA A 23 -4.86 -17.84 1.19
N LEU A 24 -5.00 -16.94 0.22
CA LEU A 24 -5.68 -17.20 -1.05
C LEU A 24 -4.89 -18.19 -1.91
N ALA A 25 -3.56 -18.10 -1.94
CA ALA A 25 -2.71 -19.03 -2.69
C ALA A 25 -2.82 -20.47 -2.16
N VAL A 26 -2.85 -20.64 -0.82
CA VAL A 26 -3.10 -21.97 -0.20
C VAL A 26 -4.45 -22.55 -0.62
N GLY A 27 -5.46 -21.70 -0.79
CA GLY A 27 -6.78 -22.10 -1.28
C GLY A 27 -6.77 -22.62 -2.73
N MET A 28 -5.79 -22.20 -3.54
CA MET A 28 -5.57 -22.69 -4.91
C MET A 28 -4.82 -24.03 -4.98
N GLU A 29 -4.04 -24.37 -3.96
CA GLU A 29 -3.28 -25.62 -3.89
C GLU A 29 -4.16 -26.84 -3.53
N ARG A 30 -5.34 -26.95 -4.16
CA ARG A 30 -6.13 -28.18 -4.02
C ARG A 30 -5.42 -29.32 -4.76
N LYS A 31 -5.28 -30.45 -4.09
CA LYS A 31 -4.89 -31.75 -4.69
C LYS A 31 -5.98 -32.22 -5.67
N ASP A 32 -6.10 -31.57 -6.80
CA ASP A 32 -6.89 -32.03 -7.92
C ASP A 32 -5.96 -32.46 -9.06
N GLY A 33 -6.48 -33.17 -10.01
CA GLY A 33 -5.69 -33.68 -11.13
C GLY A 33 -5.08 -32.56 -11.98
N ALA A 34 -5.64 -31.34 -11.97
CA ALA A 34 -5.09 -30.19 -12.68
C ALA A 34 -3.79 -29.70 -12.04
N ALA A 35 -3.75 -29.56 -10.70
CA ALA A 35 -2.53 -29.23 -9.97
C ALA A 35 -1.46 -30.31 -10.19
N TRP A 36 -1.83 -31.58 -10.06
CA TRP A 36 -0.92 -32.70 -10.33
C TRP A 36 -0.31 -32.66 -11.74
N LEU A 37 -1.11 -32.36 -12.76
CA LEU A 37 -0.65 -32.24 -14.14
C LEU A 37 0.33 -31.08 -14.33
N VAL A 38 0.07 -29.93 -13.73
CA VAL A 38 0.97 -28.79 -13.80
C VAL A 38 2.32 -29.08 -13.17
N GLU A 39 2.33 -29.79 -12.03
CA GLU A 39 3.57 -30.12 -11.31
C GLU A 39 4.38 -31.22 -12.00
N ASN A 40 3.73 -32.28 -12.51
CA ASN A 40 4.39 -33.48 -12.97
C ASN A 40 4.47 -33.59 -14.50
N HIS A 41 3.76 -32.77 -15.25
CA HIS A 41 3.67 -32.84 -16.71
C HIS A 41 3.88 -31.50 -17.41
N SER A 42 4.37 -30.48 -16.69
CA SER A 42 4.68 -29.17 -17.26
C SER A 42 5.80 -29.31 -18.31
N GLY A 43 5.49 -28.86 -19.52
CA GLY A 43 6.45 -28.84 -20.64
C GLY A 43 6.23 -29.86 -21.75
N VAL A 44 5.23 -30.74 -21.62
CA VAL A 44 4.88 -31.69 -22.71
C VAL A 44 3.46 -31.37 -23.21
N GLY A 45 3.34 -30.28 -23.99
CA GLY A 45 2.08 -29.89 -24.61
C GLY A 45 1.02 -29.30 -23.65
N LEU A 46 1.38 -29.02 -22.40
CA LEU A 46 0.56 -28.25 -21.45
C LEU A 46 1.22 -26.88 -21.22
N PHE A 47 0.44 -25.81 -21.26
CA PHE A 47 0.99 -24.44 -21.17
C PHE A 47 0.41 -23.58 -20.05
N GLY A 48 -0.35 -24.15 -19.12
CA GLY A 48 -0.82 -23.50 -17.90
C GLY A 48 -2.28 -23.77 -17.57
N THR A 49 -2.76 -23.14 -16.51
CA THR A 49 -4.17 -23.22 -16.10
C THR A 49 -4.99 -22.08 -16.72
N ILE A 50 -6.25 -22.35 -17.02
CA ILE A 50 -7.18 -21.33 -17.57
C ILE A 50 -7.25 -20.11 -16.66
N ALA A 51 -7.30 -20.31 -15.35
CA ALA A 51 -7.32 -19.23 -14.36
C ALA A 51 -6.13 -18.26 -14.44
N LYS A 52 -4.95 -18.72 -14.91
CA LYS A 52 -3.76 -17.88 -15.11
C LYS A 52 -3.67 -17.27 -16.51
N LEU A 53 -4.27 -17.92 -17.50
CA LEU A 53 -4.11 -17.56 -18.91
C LEU A 53 -5.23 -16.64 -19.40
N VAL A 54 -6.43 -16.72 -18.82
CA VAL A 54 -7.60 -15.94 -19.20
C VAL A 54 -7.84 -14.85 -18.16
N LYS A 55 -7.94 -13.61 -18.62
CA LYS A 55 -8.32 -12.48 -17.76
C LYS A 55 -9.80 -12.19 -17.91
N VAL A 56 -10.47 -12.01 -16.79
CA VAL A 56 -11.89 -11.67 -16.73
C VAL A 56 -12.03 -10.18 -16.43
N HIS A 57 -12.99 -9.51 -17.06
CA HIS A 57 -13.33 -8.13 -16.73
C HIS A 57 -13.87 -8.05 -15.30
N ARG A 58 -13.44 -7.02 -14.56
CA ARG A 58 -13.79 -6.84 -13.14
C ARG A 58 -15.29 -6.84 -12.90
N GLY A 59 -15.73 -7.62 -11.92
CA GLY A 59 -17.12 -7.74 -11.52
C GLY A 59 -17.86 -8.89 -12.20
N TYR A 60 -17.26 -9.59 -13.17
CA TYR A 60 -17.89 -10.70 -13.89
C TYR A 60 -17.27 -12.07 -13.59
N GLU A 61 -16.36 -12.13 -12.61
CA GLU A 61 -15.61 -13.34 -12.25
C GLU A 61 -16.53 -14.48 -11.83
N ALA A 62 -17.55 -14.17 -11.01
CA ALA A 62 -18.53 -15.14 -10.53
C ALA A 62 -19.41 -15.68 -11.67
N ALA A 63 -19.86 -14.79 -12.55
CA ALA A 63 -20.65 -15.16 -13.73
C ALA A 63 -19.87 -16.10 -14.66
N LEU A 64 -18.63 -15.72 -15.01
CA LEU A 64 -17.82 -16.52 -15.94
C LEU A 64 -17.34 -17.83 -15.32
N ALA A 65 -17.02 -17.85 -14.04
CA ALA A 65 -16.74 -19.09 -13.32
C ALA A 65 -17.91 -20.06 -13.30
N ALA A 66 -19.14 -19.55 -13.11
CA ALA A 66 -20.34 -20.37 -13.16
C ALA A 66 -20.56 -20.98 -14.55
N VAL A 67 -20.37 -20.19 -15.61
CA VAL A 67 -20.53 -20.64 -16.99
C VAL A 67 -19.48 -21.65 -17.41
N LEU A 68 -18.22 -21.38 -17.09
CA LEU A 68 -17.10 -22.25 -17.40
C LEU A 68 -17.13 -23.55 -16.58
N GLY A 69 -17.69 -23.52 -15.37
CA GLY A 69 -17.75 -24.68 -14.49
C GLY A 69 -16.38 -25.33 -14.32
N ALA A 70 -16.26 -26.63 -14.63
CA ALA A 70 -15.00 -27.34 -14.55
C ALA A 70 -13.90 -26.81 -15.50
N ALA A 71 -14.26 -26.07 -16.54
CA ALA A 71 -13.28 -25.46 -17.44
C ALA A 71 -12.60 -24.24 -16.83
N ALA A 72 -13.15 -23.63 -15.80
CA ALA A 72 -12.49 -22.53 -15.07
C ALA A 72 -11.20 -22.99 -14.38
N ASP A 73 -11.19 -24.23 -13.88
CA ASP A 73 -10.08 -24.87 -13.18
C ASP A 73 -9.21 -25.75 -14.12
N ALA A 74 -9.50 -25.72 -15.43
CA ALA A 74 -8.86 -26.61 -16.42
C ALA A 74 -7.41 -26.24 -16.69
N VAL A 75 -6.66 -27.23 -17.14
CA VAL A 75 -5.32 -27.06 -17.73
C VAL A 75 -5.47 -26.87 -19.24
N ALA A 76 -4.72 -25.96 -19.81
CA ALA A 76 -4.66 -25.75 -21.26
C ALA A 76 -3.63 -26.68 -21.90
N ALA A 77 -4.04 -27.43 -22.94
CA ALA A 77 -3.15 -28.25 -23.74
C ALA A 77 -2.99 -27.67 -25.16
N ASP A 78 -1.84 -27.92 -25.78
CA ASP A 78 -1.56 -27.46 -27.13
C ASP A 78 -2.57 -28.04 -28.13
N ASP A 79 -2.82 -29.36 -28.03
CA ASP A 79 -3.72 -30.07 -28.92
C ASP A 79 -4.42 -31.27 -28.22
N SER A 80 -5.25 -31.97 -28.97
CA SER A 80 -5.97 -33.15 -28.47
C SER A 80 -5.09 -34.32 -28.14
N ALA A 81 -3.92 -34.46 -28.79
CA ALA A 81 -2.97 -35.53 -28.53
C ALA A 81 -2.25 -35.30 -27.18
N ALA A 82 -1.82 -34.06 -26.92
CA ALA A 82 -1.26 -33.67 -25.64
C ALA A 82 -2.26 -33.88 -24.50
N ALA A 83 -3.51 -33.47 -24.69
CA ALA A 83 -4.59 -33.66 -23.71
C ALA A 83 -4.82 -35.16 -23.42
N ALA A 84 -4.89 -36.01 -24.44
CA ALA A 84 -5.05 -37.45 -24.26
C ALA A 84 -3.86 -38.06 -23.50
N SER A 85 -2.63 -37.67 -23.84
CA SER A 85 -1.42 -38.12 -23.17
C SER A 85 -1.41 -37.72 -21.69
N ALA A 86 -1.76 -36.47 -21.38
CA ALA A 86 -1.84 -35.94 -20.01
C ALA A 86 -2.86 -36.74 -19.19
N LEU A 87 -4.09 -36.91 -19.70
CA LEU A 87 -5.14 -37.67 -19.01
C LEU A 87 -4.77 -39.15 -18.79
N ASN A 88 -4.09 -39.79 -19.77
CA ASN A 88 -3.62 -41.15 -19.60
C ASN A 88 -2.52 -41.28 -18.53
N THR A 89 -1.67 -40.25 -18.41
CA THR A 89 -0.63 -40.22 -17.37
C THR A 89 -1.25 -39.97 -16.00
N LEU A 90 -2.22 -39.06 -15.93
CA LEU A 90 -2.99 -38.78 -14.70
C LEU A 90 -3.69 -40.03 -14.18
N LYS A 91 -4.35 -40.79 -15.08
CA LYS A 91 -5.01 -42.06 -14.75
C LYS A 91 -4.03 -43.13 -14.23
N ARG A 92 -2.87 -43.28 -14.87
CA ARG A 92 -1.86 -44.26 -14.44
C ARG A 92 -1.25 -43.91 -13.08
N ALA A 93 -1.15 -42.63 -12.76
CA ALA A 93 -0.59 -42.16 -11.50
C ALA A 93 -1.63 -42.04 -10.38
N ASP A 94 -2.91 -42.34 -10.63
CA ASP A 94 -4.02 -42.12 -9.70
C ASP A 94 -4.04 -40.67 -9.18
N GLY A 95 -3.70 -39.72 -10.09
CA GLY A 95 -3.53 -38.30 -9.77
C GLY A 95 -4.83 -37.48 -9.66
N GLY A 96 -5.99 -38.18 -9.62
CA GLY A 96 -7.30 -37.52 -9.50
C GLY A 96 -7.97 -37.25 -10.85
N GLN A 97 -8.84 -36.23 -10.90
CA GLN A 97 -9.58 -35.83 -12.10
C GLN A 97 -9.15 -34.43 -12.53
N ALA A 98 -8.97 -34.23 -13.84
CA ALA A 98 -8.70 -32.93 -14.44
C ALA A 98 -9.58 -32.68 -15.65
N THR A 99 -9.92 -31.40 -15.86
CA THR A 99 -10.47 -30.90 -17.13
C THR A 99 -9.34 -30.30 -17.94
N ILE A 100 -9.32 -30.52 -19.24
CA ILE A 100 -8.33 -29.97 -20.16
C ILE A 100 -9.04 -29.20 -21.27
N VAL A 101 -8.60 -27.96 -21.50
CA VAL A 101 -9.05 -27.10 -22.59
C VAL A 101 -8.04 -27.17 -23.72
N LEU A 102 -8.52 -27.39 -24.95
CA LEU A 102 -7.69 -27.56 -26.13
C LEU A 102 -7.32 -26.22 -26.77
N GLY A 103 -6.06 -25.96 -26.97
CA GLY A 103 -5.55 -24.73 -27.55
C GLY A 103 -5.63 -24.64 -29.08
N ASP A 104 -5.77 -25.77 -29.78
CA ASP A 104 -5.89 -25.83 -31.24
C ASP A 104 -7.35 -25.88 -31.73
N TRP A 105 -8.34 -25.63 -30.82
CA TRP A 105 -9.73 -25.68 -31.18
C TRP A 105 -10.06 -24.62 -32.24
N PRO A 106 -10.69 -25.02 -33.39
CA PRO A 106 -10.97 -24.07 -34.46
C PRO A 106 -11.94 -22.99 -34.02
N GLN A 107 -11.66 -21.76 -34.40
CA GLN A 107 -12.52 -20.59 -34.12
C GLN A 107 -13.74 -20.61 -35.07
N THR A 108 -14.59 -21.61 -34.93
CA THR A 108 -15.80 -21.78 -35.76
C THR A 108 -17.04 -21.11 -35.15
N ALA A 109 -17.03 -20.86 -33.84
CA ALA A 109 -18.09 -20.18 -33.13
C ALA A 109 -17.88 -18.67 -33.15
N GLN A 110 -18.68 -17.94 -33.94
CA GLN A 110 -18.78 -16.49 -33.80
C GLN A 110 -19.85 -16.18 -32.76
N ALA A 111 -19.53 -15.27 -31.83
CA ALA A 111 -20.57 -14.74 -30.96
C ALA A 111 -21.69 -14.12 -31.83
N PRO A 112 -22.97 -14.40 -31.54
CA PRO A 112 -24.05 -13.71 -32.22
C PRO A 112 -23.87 -12.20 -31.96
N THR A 113 -23.67 -11.44 -33.02
CA THR A 113 -23.40 -9.99 -32.94
C THR A 113 -24.67 -9.15 -32.68
N SER A 114 -25.83 -9.77 -32.55
CA SER A 114 -27.09 -9.05 -32.34
C SER A 114 -28.12 -9.93 -31.57
N GLY A 115 -29.08 -9.27 -30.91
CA GLY A 115 -30.25 -9.91 -30.35
C GLY A 115 -30.26 -10.15 -28.84
N LEU A 116 -29.39 -9.48 -28.08
CA LEU A 116 -29.55 -9.41 -26.62
C LEU A 116 -30.51 -8.27 -26.24
N PRO A 117 -31.29 -8.41 -25.17
CA PRO A 117 -32.04 -7.31 -24.57
C PRO A 117 -31.13 -6.21 -24.05
N PRO A 118 -31.64 -4.97 -23.87
CA PRO A 118 -30.87 -3.88 -23.29
C PRO A 118 -30.35 -4.27 -21.90
N GLY A 119 -29.07 -4.00 -21.63
CA GLY A 119 -28.38 -4.32 -20.36
C GLY A 119 -27.69 -5.68 -20.34
N ALA A 120 -28.01 -6.61 -21.25
CA ALA A 120 -27.33 -7.90 -21.35
C ALA A 120 -26.03 -7.79 -22.19
N LEU A 121 -25.00 -8.54 -21.79
CA LEU A 121 -23.70 -8.57 -22.46
C LEU A 121 -23.36 -10.00 -22.90
N TRP A 122 -22.58 -10.14 -23.96
CA TRP A 122 -22.06 -11.46 -24.32
C TRP A 122 -20.91 -11.87 -23.39
N ALA A 123 -20.96 -13.06 -22.82
CA ALA A 123 -19.94 -13.55 -21.91
C ALA A 123 -18.54 -13.60 -22.55
N ILE A 124 -18.46 -13.84 -23.85
CA ILE A 124 -17.18 -13.86 -24.59
C ILE A 124 -16.52 -12.48 -24.66
N GLU A 125 -17.27 -11.39 -24.58
CA GLU A 125 -16.75 -10.02 -24.61
C GLU A 125 -16.16 -9.59 -23.26
N LEU A 126 -16.38 -10.39 -22.21
CA LEU A 126 -15.96 -10.10 -20.84
C LEU A 126 -14.68 -10.83 -20.46
N ILE A 127 -14.00 -11.44 -21.43
CA ILE A 127 -12.71 -12.12 -21.21
C ILE A 127 -11.65 -11.68 -22.22
N ASP A 128 -10.40 -11.68 -21.74
CA ASP A 128 -9.21 -11.61 -22.58
C ASP A 128 -8.50 -12.95 -22.55
N ALA A 129 -8.50 -13.65 -23.68
CA ALA A 129 -7.85 -14.95 -23.82
C ALA A 129 -6.68 -14.86 -24.82
N PRO A 130 -5.57 -15.58 -24.57
CA PRO A 130 -4.48 -15.64 -25.52
C PRO A 130 -4.93 -16.27 -26.86
N PRO A 131 -4.28 -15.95 -27.98
CA PRO A 131 -4.71 -16.39 -29.32
C PRO A 131 -4.96 -17.89 -29.45
N ARG A 132 -4.16 -18.70 -28.77
CA ARG A 132 -4.29 -20.17 -28.74
C ARG A 132 -5.60 -20.67 -28.11
N LEU A 133 -6.17 -19.91 -27.18
CA LEU A 133 -7.40 -20.30 -26.46
C LEU A 133 -8.67 -19.64 -27.00
N GLN A 134 -8.56 -18.69 -27.92
CA GLN A 134 -9.72 -17.96 -28.44
C GLN A 134 -10.79 -18.88 -29.03
N GLY A 135 -10.40 -19.90 -29.80
CA GLY A 135 -11.34 -20.88 -30.37
C GLY A 135 -12.11 -21.67 -29.31
N ALA A 136 -11.39 -22.17 -28.30
CA ALA A 136 -12.01 -22.90 -27.20
C ALA A 136 -12.93 -22.01 -26.34
N MET A 137 -12.48 -20.82 -26.02
CA MET A 137 -13.29 -19.86 -25.25
C MET A 137 -14.53 -19.41 -26.06
N ALA A 138 -14.41 -19.19 -27.35
CA ALA A 138 -15.55 -18.92 -28.22
C ALA A 138 -16.54 -20.09 -28.22
N ALA A 139 -16.08 -21.33 -28.28
CA ALA A 139 -16.97 -22.52 -28.23
C ALA A 139 -17.71 -22.61 -26.88
N LEU A 140 -17.08 -22.26 -25.77
CA LEU A 140 -17.67 -22.35 -24.44
C LEU A 140 -18.61 -21.19 -24.12
N LEU A 141 -18.35 -19.97 -24.62
CA LEU A 141 -18.99 -18.73 -24.18
C LEU A 141 -19.86 -18.04 -25.26
N SER A 142 -19.76 -18.40 -26.55
CA SER A 142 -20.43 -17.66 -27.64
C SER A 142 -21.96 -17.63 -27.56
N ARG A 143 -22.55 -18.53 -26.80
CA ARG A 143 -24.05 -18.62 -26.62
C ARG A 143 -24.44 -18.32 -25.17
N VAL A 144 -23.66 -17.53 -24.47
CA VAL A 144 -23.95 -17.18 -23.08
C VAL A 144 -24.10 -15.66 -22.98
N ALA A 145 -25.21 -15.23 -22.42
CA ALA A 145 -25.49 -13.85 -22.08
C ALA A 145 -25.32 -13.63 -20.58
N VAL A 146 -24.68 -12.54 -20.20
CA VAL A 146 -24.65 -12.05 -18.81
C VAL A 146 -25.81 -11.08 -18.66
N VAL A 147 -26.62 -11.26 -17.63
CA VAL A 147 -27.85 -10.51 -17.35
C VAL A 147 -27.81 -9.96 -15.91
N ASP A 148 -28.66 -8.95 -15.66
CA ASP A 148 -28.67 -8.29 -14.33
C ASP A 148 -29.27 -9.20 -13.25
N ASP A 149 -30.34 -9.96 -13.58
CA ASP A 149 -31.01 -10.83 -12.63
C ASP A 149 -31.51 -12.14 -13.27
N LEU A 150 -31.91 -13.08 -12.42
CA LEU A 150 -32.37 -14.39 -12.84
C LEU A 150 -33.68 -14.35 -13.63
N ALA A 151 -34.56 -13.39 -13.35
CA ALA A 151 -35.84 -13.27 -14.06
C ALA A 151 -35.60 -12.86 -15.51
N ALA A 152 -34.74 -11.89 -15.78
CA ALA A 152 -34.29 -11.50 -17.11
C ALA A 152 -33.61 -12.67 -17.86
N GLY A 153 -32.82 -13.48 -17.14
CA GLY A 153 -32.17 -14.67 -17.67
C GLY A 153 -33.21 -15.72 -18.13
N ILE A 154 -34.20 -16.01 -17.30
CA ILE A 154 -35.28 -16.96 -17.63
C ILE A 154 -36.12 -16.46 -18.82
N GLU A 155 -36.43 -15.17 -18.86
CA GLU A 155 -37.18 -14.56 -19.98
C GLU A 155 -36.36 -14.68 -21.28
N LEU A 156 -35.07 -14.34 -21.27
CA LEU A 156 -34.19 -14.45 -22.42
C LEU A 156 -34.13 -15.90 -22.95
N VAL A 157 -33.90 -16.88 -22.06
CA VAL A 157 -33.77 -18.29 -22.44
C VAL A 157 -35.10 -18.85 -22.90
N SER A 158 -36.25 -18.40 -22.37
CA SER A 158 -37.58 -18.78 -22.83
C SER A 158 -37.84 -18.31 -24.26
N ALA A 159 -37.38 -17.11 -24.61
CA ALA A 159 -37.47 -16.56 -25.97
C ALA A 159 -36.40 -17.16 -26.92
N ARG A 160 -35.23 -17.49 -26.40
CA ARG A 160 -34.07 -18.01 -27.13
C ARG A 160 -33.48 -19.26 -26.45
N PRO A 161 -34.10 -20.45 -26.62
CA PRO A 161 -33.67 -21.69 -25.96
C PRO A 161 -32.26 -22.17 -26.37
N ASP A 162 -31.70 -21.62 -27.44
CA ASP A 162 -30.34 -21.87 -27.91
C ASP A 162 -29.26 -21.16 -27.06
N LEU A 163 -29.70 -20.22 -26.22
CA LEU A 163 -28.78 -19.46 -25.31
C LEU A 163 -28.82 -20.03 -23.91
N ARG A 164 -27.80 -19.67 -23.18
CA ARG A 164 -27.72 -19.72 -21.71
C ARG A 164 -27.62 -18.30 -21.18
N ALA A 165 -28.13 -18.04 -20.00
CA ALA A 165 -27.96 -16.77 -19.34
C ALA A 165 -27.36 -16.99 -17.96
N VAL A 166 -26.53 -16.04 -17.52
CA VAL A 166 -25.89 -16.04 -16.20
C VAL A 166 -26.03 -14.67 -15.57
N THR A 167 -26.33 -14.62 -14.28
CA THR A 167 -26.31 -13.37 -13.51
C THR A 167 -24.88 -13.00 -13.09
N ILE A 168 -24.68 -11.75 -12.71
CA ILE A 168 -23.38 -11.27 -12.15
C ILE A 168 -23.00 -12.11 -10.92
N ASP A 169 -23.98 -12.51 -10.11
CA ASP A 169 -23.76 -13.35 -8.92
C ASP A 169 -23.48 -14.83 -9.26
N GLY A 170 -23.64 -15.21 -10.54
CA GLY A 170 -23.32 -16.55 -11.05
C GLY A 170 -24.47 -17.54 -11.00
N ASP A 171 -25.74 -17.08 -10.90
CA ASP A 171 -26.88 -17.94 -11.15
C ASP A 171 -26.99 -18.19 -12.66
N LEU A 172 -27.12 -19.44 -13.05
CA LEU A 172 -27.07 -19.88 -14.43
C LEU A 172 -28.42 -20.50 -14.85
N THR A 173 -28.89 -20.11 -16.00
CA THR A 173 -30.11 -20.68 -16.59
C THR A 173 -29.91 -21.14 -18.04
N GLY A 174 -30.53 -22.22 -18.38
CA GLY A 174 -30.59 -22.78 -19.74
C GLY A 174 -31.99 -23.36 -20.01
N ALA A 175 -32.19 -23.88 -21.21
CA ALA A 175 -33.47 -24.46 -21.60
C ALA A 175 -33.93 -25.56 -20.63
N GLY A 176 -34.93 -25.25 -19.81
CA GLY A 176 -35.53 -26.21 -18.89
C GLY A 176 -34.81 -26.43 -17.55
N TRP A 177 -33.81 -25.60 -17.21
CA TRP A 177 -33.10 -25.72 -15.93
C TRP A 177 -32.59 -24.35 -15.43
N VAL A 178 -32.43 -24.28 -14.12
CA VAL A 178 -31.80 -23.16 -13.41
C VAL A 178 -30.86 -23.73 -12.36
N SER A 179 -29.70 -23.10 -12.17
CA SER A 179 -28.71 -23.46 -11.16
C SER A 179 -28.20 -22.18 -10.49
N GLY A 180 -28.21 -22.14 -9.17
CA GLY A 180 -27.78 -20.99 -8.39
C GLY A 180 -27.82 -21.29 -6.91
N GLY A 181 -27.50 -20.30 -6.06
CA GLY A 181 -27.54 -20.41 -4.61
C GLY A 181 -26.35 -19.79 -3.93
N SER A 182 -26.44 -19.64 -2.60
CA SER A 182 -25.50 -18.89 -1.77
C SER A 182 -24.31 -19.69 -1.22
N ASP A 183 -24.31 -21.03 -1.34
CA ASP A 183 -23.25 -21.90 -0.76
C ASP A 183 -22.23 -22.35 -1.82
N ARG A 184 -21.85 -21.44 -2.69
CA ARG A 184 -20.86 -21.70 -3.73
C ARG A 184 -19.44 -21.45 -3.22
N LYS A 185 -18.58 -22.47 -3.31
CA LYS A 185 -17.15 -22.26 -3.06
C LYS A 185 -16.55 -21.38 -4.16
N PRO A 186 -15.71 -20.39 -3.82
CA PRO A 186 -15.04 -19.57 -4.84
C PRO A 186 -14.30 -20.46 -5.85
N SER A 187 -14.45 -20.15 -7.12
CA SER A 187 -13.68 -20.83 -8.17
C SER A 187 -12.23 -20.39 -8.17
N THR A 188 -11.32 -21.15 -8.79
CA THR A 188 -9.93 -20.73 -8.96
C THR A 188 -9.81 -19.43 -9.74
N LEU A 189 -10.74 -19.15 -10.62
CA LEU A 189 -10.80 -17.91 -11.41
C LEU A 189 -11.12 -16.70 -10.52
N GLU A 190 -12.07 -16.84 -9.60
CA GLU A 190 -12.39 -15.81 -8.60
C GLU A 190 -11.23 -15.59 -7.65
N ILE A 191 -10.61 -16.68 -7.16
CA ILE A 191 -9.43 -16.59 -6.28
C ILE A 191 -8.25 -15.94 -7.01
N ALA A 192 -8.00 -16.28 -8.28
CA ALA A 192 -6.93 -15.67 -9.07
C ALA A 192 -7.15 -14.15 -9.24
N SER A 193 -8.38 -13.73 -9.55
CA SER A 193 -8.73 -12.30 -9.65
C SER A 193 -8.53 -11.56 -8.31
N GLU A 194 -8.94 -12.17 -7.19
CA GLU A 194 -8.73 -11.61 -5.85
C GLU A 194 -7.23 -11.50 -5.49
N ILE A 195 -6.41 -12.48 -5.89
CA ILE A 195 -4.95 -12.43 -5.73
C ILE A 195 -4.36 -11.28 -6.55
N ASP A 196 -4.76 -11.12 -7.81
CA ASP A 196 -4.24 -10.06 -8.67
C ASP A 196 -4.62 -8.66 -8.15
N LYS A 197 -5.84 -8.52 -7.64
CA LYS A 197 -6.28 -7.30 -6.97
C LYS A 197 -5.48 -7.03 -5.69
N ALA A 198 -5.31 -8.03 -4.84
CA ALA A 198 -4.53 -7.89 -3.61
C ALA A 198 -3.06 -7.56 -3.89
N LYS A 199 -2.45 -8.10 -4.96
CA LYS A 199 -1.09 -7.76 -5.40
C LYS A 199 -1.00 -6.30 -5.88
N ALA A 200 -2.00 -5.81 -6.62
CA ALA A 200 -2.04 -4.42 -7.04
C ALA A 200 -2.15 -3.46 -5.84
N ASP A 201 -3.01 -3.79 -4.88
CA ASP A 201 -3.16 -3.03 -3.65
C ASP A 201 -1.89 -3.08 -2.78
N LEU A 202 -1.19 -4.23 -2.74
CA LEU A 202 0.08 -4.40 -2.04
C LEU A 202 1.16 -3.48 -2.61
N LEU A 203 1.28 -3.41 -3.93
CA LEU A 203 2.27 -2.54 -4.58
C LEU A 203 2.04 -1.05 -4.23
N VAL A 204 0.78 -0.63 -4.15
CA VAL A 204 0.43 0.74 -3.73
C VAL A 204 0.78 0.96 -2.25
N ALA A 205 0.46 -0.01 -1.38
CA ALA A 205 0.74 0.08 0.05
C ALA A 205 2.26 0.07 0.34
N GLU A 206 3.05 -0.74 -0.37
CA GLU A 206 4.52 -0.75 -0.27
C GLU A 206 5.13 0.61 -0.65
N LYS A 207 4.65 1.20 -1.74
CA LYS A 207 5.10 2.53 -2.15
C LYS A 207 4.80 3.58 -1.08
N GLN A 208 3.59 3.57 -0.53
CA GLN A 208 3.20 4.48 0.55
C GLN A 208 4.04 4.26 1.82
N ALA A 209 4.33 3.02 2.19
CA ALA A 209 5.17 2.71 3.34
C ALA A 209 6.59 3.28 3.16
N VAL A 210 7.20 3.10 1.99
CA VAL A 210 8.53 3.67 1.66
C VAL A 210 8.52 5.20 1.73
N GLU A 211 7.52 5.86 1.18
CA GLU A 211 7.38 7.32 1.22
C GLU A 211 7.25 7.85 2.66
N LEU A 212 6.43 7.16 3.50
CA LEU A 212 6.24 7.54 4.89
C LEU A 212 7.50 7.29 5.74
N THR A 213 8.22 6.19 5.50
CA THR A 213 9.49 5.91 6.17
C THR A 213 10.54 6.97 5.84
N ALA A 214 10.65 7.38 4.57
CA ALA A 214 11.56 8.44 4.16
C ALA A 214 11.17 9.80 4.78
N ALA A 215 9.87 10.14 4.80
CA ALA A 215 9.38 11.36 5.42
C ALA A 215 9.64 11.38 6.94
N LEU A 216 9.46 10.25 7.61
CA LEU A 216 9.75 10.12 9.05
C LEU A 216 11.23 10.30 9.34
N ALA A 217 12.11 9.68 8.56
CA ALA A 217 13.57 9.85 8.69
C ALA A 217 13.97 11.32 8.54
N GLY A 218 13.46 12.01 7.51
CA GLY A 218 13.72 13.44 7.31
C GLY A 218 13.21 14.31 8.46
N ALA A 219 12.03 14.01 9.00
CA ALA A 219 11.47 14.75 10.14
C ALA A 219 12.29 14.54 11.44
N VAL A 220 12.82 13.33 11.66
CA VAL A 220 13.70 13.02 12.80
C VAL A 220 15.03 13.76 12.67
N ASP A 221 15.63 13.81 11.48
CA ASP A 221 16.89 14.53 11.25
C ASP A 221 16.69 16.05 11.41
N GLU A 222 15.59 16.59 10.93
CA GLU A 222 15.26 18.01 11.13
C GLU A 222 15.02 18.33 12.62
N GLN A 223 14.33 17.48 13.35
CA GLN A 223 14.14 17.63 14.79
C GLN A 223 15.49 17.66 15.52
N ARG A 224 16.41 16.75 15.19
CA ARG A 224 17.76 16.71 15.76
C ARG A 224 18.51 18.01 15.49
N SER A 225 18.54 18.47 14.25
CA SER A 225 19.23 19.71 13.86
C SER A 225 18.67 20.93 14.59
N ARG A 226 17.34 21.02 14.73
CA ARG A 226 16.68 22.11 15.48
C ARG A 226 17.01 22.04 16.98
N GLN A 227 17.09 20.85 17.55
CA GLN A 227 17.46 20.67 18.94
C GLN A 227 18.92 21.08 19.19
N GLU A 228 19.86 20.66 18.35
CA GLU A 228 21.25 21.08 18.42
C GLU A 228 21.40 22.60 18.30
N SER A 229 20.66 23.23 17.40
CA SER A 229 20.63 24.68 17.22
C SER A 229 20.08 25.40 18.46
N ALA A 230 19.05 24.86 19.09
CA ALA A 230 18.46 25.40 20.31
C ALA A 230 19.44 25.28 21.51
N GLU A 231 20.13 24.14 21.63
CA GLU A 231 21.18 23.94 22.67
C GLU A 231 22.34 24.90 22.48
N HIS A 232 22.78 25.13 21.24
CA HIS A 232 23.84 26.09 20.93
C HIS A 232 23.43 27.54 21.26
N ALA A 233 22.20 27.92 20.92
CA ALA A 233 21.66 29.24 21.25
C ALA A 233 21.53 29.45 22.77
N LEU A 234 21.11 28.42 23.50
CA LEU A 234 21.00 28.45 24.96
C LEU A 234 22.38 28.58 25.62
N ALA A 235 23.41 27.87 25.12
CA ALA A 235 24.79 28.00 25.60
C ALA A 235 25.33 29.41 25.37
N ALA A 236 25.11 30.00 24.19
CA ALA A 236 25.55 31.37 23.89
C ALA A 236 24.83 32.42 24.77
N LEU A 237 23.52 32.22 25.06
CA LEU A 237 22.77 33.05 25.98
C LEU A 237 23.35 33.00 27.39
N ASN A 238 23.63 31.80 27.91
CA ASN A 238 24.23 31.63 29.24
C ASN A 238 25.61 32.25 29.33
N GLU A 239 26.43 32.16 28.29
CA GLU A 239 27.75 32.83 28.22
C GLU A 239 27.63 34.36 28.25
N SER A 240 26.65 34.90 27.47
CA SER A 240 26.35 36.34 27.47
C SER A 240 25.88 36.81 28.83
N ASP A 241 24.99 36.08 29.50
CA ASP A 241 24.48 36.42 30.84
C ASP A 241 25.63 36.40 31.90
N ALA A 242 26.53 35.43 31.80
CA ALA A 242 27.71 35.37 32.66
C ALA A 242 28.65 36.56 32.42
N ALA A 243 28.88 36.96 31.15
CA ALA A 243 29.69 38.12 30.81
C ALA A 243 29.06 39.44 31.33
N ILE A 244 27.74 39.59 31.15
CA ILE A 244 26.99 40.74 31.69
C ILE A 244 27.10 40.80 33.22
N SER A 245 26.94 39.67 33.90
CA SER A 245 27.10 39.60 35.37
C SER A 245 28.48 40.02 35.83
N ALA A 246 29.54 39.57 35.16
CA ALA A 246 30.91 39.95 35.45
C ALA A 246 31.16 41.47 35.27
N VAL A 247 30.55 42.05 34.21
CA VAL A 247 30.61 43.53 33.98
C VAL A 247 29.93 44.29 35.13
N TYR A 248 28.76 43.85 35.58
CA TYR A 248 28.04 44.46 36.70
C TYR A 248 28.84 44.38 38.01
N GLU A 249 29.49 43.26 38.30
CA GLU A 249 30.38 43.10 39.44
C GLU A 249 31.59 44.07 39.37
N GLN A 250 32.17 44.20 38.18
CA GLN A 250 33.28 45.12 37.96
C GLN A 250 32.87 46.59 38.13
N LEU A 251 31.71 46.94 37.57
CA LEU A 251 31.12 48.27 37.78
C LEU A 251 30.81 48.56 39.25
N GLY A 252 30.30 47.57 39.98
CA GLY A 252 30.10 47.68 41.44
C GLY A 252 31.40 47.94 42.20
N ARG A 253 32.48 47.23 41.91
CA ARG A 253 33.81 47.45 42.51
C ARG A 253 34.37 48.81 42.19
N LEU A 254 34.38 49.21 40.92
CA LEU A 254 34.87 50.54 40.48
C LEU A 254 34.04 51.67 41.12
N GLY A 255 32.73 51.51 41.22
CA GLY A 255 31.86 52.46 41.90
C GLY A 255 32.16 52.60 43.40
N GLN A 256 32.58 51.51 44.07
CA GLN A 256 33.00 51.53 45.46
C GLN A 256 34.37 52.19 45.63
N GLU A 257 35.29 51.87 44.76
CA GLU A 257 36.65 52.52 44.73
C GLU A 257 36.56 54.03 44.48
N ALA A 258 35.72 54.43 43.53
CA ALA A 258 35.48 55.83 43.23
C ALA A 258 34.89 56.58 44.44
N ARG A 259 33.91 56.01 45.14
CA ARG A 259 33.36 56.61 46.40
C ARG A 259 34.37 56.69 47.50
N SER A 260 35.24 55.68 47.68
CA SER A 260 36.33 55.69 48.66
C SER A 260 37.34 56.78 48.35
N ALA A 261 37.74 56.87 47.08
CA ALA A 261 38.69 57.91 46.63
C ALA A 261 38.13 59.35 46.83
N ASP A 262 36.84 59.55 46.54
CA ASP A 262 36.17 60.86 46.77
C ASP A 262 36.12 61.22 48.28
N ALA A 263 35.79 60.21 49.12
CA ALA A 263 35.82 60.43 50.58
C ALA A 263 37.22 60.75 51.10
N ASP A 264 38.25 60.10 50.61
CA ASP A 264 39.66 60.38 51.00
C ASP A 264 40.11 61.75 50.51
N TRP A 265 39.73 62.08 49.27
CA TRP A 265 39.94 63.41 48.71
C TRP A 265 39.34 64.54 49.59
N ARG A 266 38.05 64.38 49.95
CA ARG A 266 37.36 65.35 50.83
C ARG A 266 38.02 65.45 52.18
N ARG A 267 38.53 64.34 52.77
CA ARG A 267 39.21 64.31 54.02
C ARG A 267 40.54 65.08 53.93
N GLN A 268 41.30 64.86 52.85
CA GLN A 268 42.59 65.54 52.62
C GLN A 268 42.36 67.05 52.37
N LEU A 269 41.32 67.46 51.68
CA LEU A 269 40.96 68.86 51.48
C LEU A 269 40.64 69.53 52.81
N GLY A 270 39.83 68.89 53.68
CA GLY A 270 39.56 69.43 55.02
C GLY A 270 40.82 69.57 55.85
N GLN A 271 41.71 68.55 55.83
CA GLN A 271 43.04 68.65 56.55
C GLN A 271 43.91 69.79 56.01
N ARG A 272 43.91 69.99 54.71
CA ARG A 272 44.63 71.08 54.07
C ARG A 272 44.11 72.46 54.55
N GLU A 273 42.78 72.61 54.55
CA GLU A 273 42.16 73.86 55.03
C GLU A 273 42.41 74.13 56.48
N GLU A 274 42.38 73.08 57.35
CA GLU A 274 42.77 73.23 58.76
C GLU A 274 44.20 73.65 58.95
N LEU A 275 45.14 73.03 58.16
CA LEU A 275 46.57 73.44 58.20
C LEU A 275 46.81 74.83 57.68
N GLU A 276 46.09 75.25 56.59
CA GLU A 276 46.19 76.62 56.08
C GLU A 276 45.65 77.64 57.09
N ASN A 277 44.56 77.35 57.78
CA ASN A 277 44.00 78.18 58.83
C ASN A 277 44.94 78.29 60.03
N SER A 278 45.54 77.14 60.47
CA SER A 278 46.53 77.09 61.55
C SER A 278 47.77 77.89 61.18
N ARG A 279 48.26 77.74 59.95
CA ARG A 279 49.42 78.53 59.45
C ARG A 279 49.12 80.04 59.49
N THR A 280 47.95 80.45 59.07
CA THR A 280 47.50 81.84 59.05
C THR A 280 47.47 82.42 60.49
N GLN A 281 46.90 81.65 61.46
CA GLN A 281 46.90 82.03 62.86
C GLN A 281 48.32 82.20 63.47
N VAL A 282 49.25 81.28 63.12
CA VAL A 282 50.65 81.34 63.58
C VAL A 282 51.36 82.56 62.99
N VAL A 283 51.15 82.86 61.71
CA VAL A 283 51.71 84.04 61.02
C VAL A 283 51.16 85.33 61.63
N GLU A 284 49.83 85.38 61.89
CA GLU A 284 49.24 86.52 62.58
C GLU A 284 49.80 86.73 64.02
N ALA A 285 49.93 85.63 64.76
CA ALA A 285 50.55 85.67 66.11
C ALA A 285 52.00 86.12 66.07
N LEU A 286 52.79 85.71 65.10
CA LEU A 286 54.17 86.14 64.89
C LEU A 286 54.26 87.65 64.56
N THR A 287 53.37 88.14 63.67
CA THR A 287 53.29 89.55 63.31
C THR A 287 52.83 90.44 64.44
N ALA A 288 52.08 89.90 65.42
CA ALA A 288 51.70 90.66 66.65
C ALA A 288 52.78 90.74 67.73
N LEU A 289 53.90 90.02 67.60
CA LEU A 289 55.04 89.96 68.53
C LEU A 289 56.20 90.86 68.08
N ASP A 290 56.20 91.34 66.84
CA ASP A 290 57.09 92.41 66.34
C ASP A 290 56.45 93.78 66.58
#